data_e56ae4a93631e6a076c073323d624e66
#
_entry.id   e56ae4a93631e6a076c073323d624e66
#
_cell.length_a   1.000
_cell.length_b   1.000
_cell.length_c   1.000
_cell.angle_alpha   90.00
_cell.angle_beta   90.00
_cell.angle_gamma   90.00
#
_symmetry.space_group_name_H-M   'P 1'
#
loop_
_entity.id
_entity.type
_entity.pdbx_description
1 polymer ?
#
loop_
_entity_poly.entity_id
_entity_poly.type
_entity_poly.pdbx_seq_one_letter_code
_entity_poly.pdbx_strand_id
1 'polypeptide(L)'
;MFLSASYYLLNEVRKLFLSLIYGVVSGIFYLALHPTNVGSFPPALSPAEENELIKRMCEGDKSARDKLIEHNLRLVAHVVKKYYTDKVEQDDLISIGTIGLIKGISTFKPNKGIKLATYAARCIENATLSQMSFWLQKELHIGKLPSRRRKICI
;
A
#
# COMPACT_ATOMS: atom_id res chain seq x y z
N MET A 1 47.58 -3.17 -47.31
CA MET A 1 47.70 -2.86 -45.84
C MET A 1 46.77 -1.74 -45.37
N PHE A 2 46.38 -0.78 -46.21
CA PHE A 2 45.48 0.32 -45.85
C PHE A 2 44.01 -0.04 -45.76
N LEU A 3 43.52 -1.03 -46.51
CA LEU A 3 42.11 -1.44 -46.52
C LEU A 3 41.69 -2.15 -45.24
N SER A 4 42.56 -2.88 -44.57
CA SER A 4 42.25 -3.56 -43.29
C SER A 4 42.11 -2.57 -42.13
N ALA A 5 42.96 -1.53 -42.09
CA ALA A 5 42.87 -0.52 -41.01
C ALA A 5 41.57 0.29 -41.10
N SER A 6 41.12 0.66 -42.32
CA SER A 6 39.85 1.37 -42.53
C SER A 6 38.63 0.52 -42.09
N TYR A 7 38.67 -0.78 -42.37
CA TYR A 7 37.59 -1.69 -41.94
C TYR A 7 37.49 -1.83 -40.40
N TYR A 8 38.64 -1.92 -39.74
CA TYR A 8 38.68 -1.96 -38.26
C TYR A 8 38.15 -0.65 -37.66
N LEU A 9 38.53 0.49 -38.20
CA LEU A 9 38.04 1.80 -37.72
C LEU A 9 36.53 1.95 -37.88
N LEU A 10 36.01 1.58 -39.05
CA LEU A 10 34.56 1.59 -39.31
C LEU A 10 33.78 0.66 -38.34
N ASN A 11 34.34 -0.49 -38.01
CA ASN A 11 33.72 -1.43 -37.11
C ASN A 11 33.69 -0.91 -35.66
N GLU A 12 34.76 -0.25 -35.22
CA GLU A 12 34.79 0.37 -33.89
C GLU A 12 33.83 1.56 -33.79
N VAL A 13 33.78 2.42 -34.80
CA VAL A 13 32.80 3.51 -34.85
C VAL A 13 31.39 2.99 -34.84
N ARG A 14 31.07 1.92 -35.57
CA ARG A 14 29.77 1.28 -35.57
C ARG A 14 29.39 0.73 -34.20
N LYS A 15 30.30 0.10 -33.46
CA LYS A 15 30.07 -0.40 -32.10
C LYS A 15 29.76 0.74 -31.12
N LEU A 16 30.50 1.85 -31.22
CA LEU A 16 30.27 3.03 -30.38
C LEU A 16 28.88 3.63 -30.65
N PHE A 17 28.48 3.74 -31.94
CA PHE A 17 27.13 4.22 -32.29
C PHE A 17 26.02 3.32 -31.76
N LEU A 18 26.17 2.00 -31.90
CA LEU A 18 25.18 1.03 -31.37
C LEU A 18 25.10 1.10 -29.86
N SER A 19 26.23 1.24 -29.16
CA SER A 19 26.25 1.39 -27.69
C SER A 19 25.57 2.68 -27.25
N LEU A 20 25.75 3.77 -27.96
CA LEU A 20 25.14 5.05 -27.68
C LEU A 20 23.63 5.01 -27.91
N ILE A 21 23.18 4.42 -29.02
CA ILE A 21 21.76 4.20 -29.30
C ILE A 21 21.12 3.32 -28.23
N TYR A 22 21.78 2.23 -27.84
CA TYR A 22 21.27 1.35 -26.77
C TYR A 22 21.14 2.08 -25.44
N GLY A 23 22.12 2.93 -25.09
CA GLY A 23 22.05 3.74 -23.86
C GLY A 23 20.88 4.74 -23.87
N VAL A 24 20.66 5.41 -24.99
CA VAL A 24 19.53 6.35 -25.15
C VAL A 24 18.19 5.64 -25.08
N VAL A 25 18.04 4.52 -25.81
CA VAL A 25 16.79 3.73 -25.79
C VAL A 25 16.52 3.16 -24.40
N SER A 26 17.55 2.63 -23.72
CA SER A 26 17.45 2.14 -22.34
C SER A 26 17.05 3.25 -21.37
N GLY A 27 17.60 4.46 -21.54
CA GLY A 27 17.26 5.63 -20.71
C GLY A 27 15.82 6.09 -20.92
N ILE A 28 15.34 6.14 -22.18
CA ILE A 28 13.96 6.49 -22.52
C ILE A 28 13.00 5.42 -21.96
N PHE A 29 13.35 4.14 -22.10
CA PHE A 29 12.56 3.03 -21.57
C PHE A 29 12.50 3.06 -20.04
N TYR A 30 13.61 3.36 -19.37
CA TYR A 30 13.65 3.55 -17.92
C TYR A 30 12.76 4.72 -17.46
N LEU A 31 12.83 5.87 -18.16
CA LEU A 31 11.97 7.03 -17.90
C LEU A 31 10.48 6.72 -18.13
N ALA A 32 10.16 5.98 -19.20
CA ALA A 32 8.79 5.61 -19.52
C ALA A 32 8.20 4.58 -18.53
N LEU A 33 9.02 3.71 -17.97
CA LEU A 33 8.62 2.74 -16.95
C LEU A 33 8.69 3.29 -15.54
N HIS A 34 9.34 4.42 -15.31
CA HIS A 34 9.40 5.04 -14.00
C HIS A 34 8.09 5.80 -13.76
N PRO A 35 7.16 5.28 -12.95
CA PRO A 35 5.91 5.98 -12.66
C PRO A 35 6.26 7.24 -11.88
N THR A 36 6.22 8.39 -12.56
CA THR A 36 6.45 9.72 -11.97
C THR A 36 5.36 10.15 -10.97
N ASN A 37 4.36 9.31 -10.77
CA ASN A 37 3.29 9.48 -9.80
C ASN A 37 3.31 8.37 -8.75
N VAL A 38 4.38 8.30 -7.95
CA VAL A 38 4.32 7.55 -6.70
C VAL A 38 3.36 8.29 -5.77
N GLY A 39 2.11 7.96 -5.96
CA GLY A 39 0.99 7.97 -5.07
C GLY A 39 0.98 9.01 -3.95
N SER A 40 0.67 10.25 -4.28
CA SER A 40 -0.04 11.05 -3.29
C SER A 40 -1.40 10.37 -3.05
N PHE A 41 -1.61 9.83 -1.85
CA PHE A 41 -2.95 9.38 -1.46
C PHE A 41 -3.98 10.48 -1.75
N PRO A 42 -5.19 10.14 -2.19
CA PRO A 42 -6.21 11.15 -2.41
C PRO A 42 -6.42 12.01 -1.16
N PRO A 43 -6.76 13.29 -1.31
CA PRO A 43 -6.99 14.19 -0.19
C PRO A 43 -8.12 13.64 0.70
N ALA A 44 -8.09 14.02 1.99
CA ALA A 44 -9.16 13.64 2.91
C ALA A 44 -10.50 14.21 2.45
N LEU A 45 -11.57 13.42 2.60
CA LEU A 45 -12.94 13.85 2.31
C LEU A 45 -13.36 14.94 3.28
N SER A 46 -14.20 15.86 2.80
CA SER A 46 -14.89 16.78 3.71
C SER A 46 -15.91 16.03 4.57
N PRO A 47 -16.27 16.53 5.77
CA PRO A 47 -17.25 15.87 6.63
C PRO A 47 -18.62 15.66 5.95
N ALA A 48 -19.03 16.57 5.05
CA ALA A 48 -20.27 16.45 4.31
C ALA A 48 -20.23 15.32 3.29
N GLU A 49 -19.12 15.22 2.52
CA GLU A 49 -18.91 14.14 1.55
C GLU A 49 -18.77 12.78 2.22
N GLU A 50 -18.04 12.70 3.36
CA GLU A 50 -17.90 11.47 4.13
C GLU A 50 -19.28 10.95 4.58
N ASN A 51 -20.12 11.83 5.14
CA ASN A 51 -21.46 11.45 5.58
C ASN A 51 -22.35 11.00 4.44
N GLU A 52 -22.28 11.65 3.27
CA GLU A 52 -23.05 11.25 2.09
C GLU A 52 -22.62 9.88 1.57
N LEU A 53 -21.30 9.63 1.49
CA LEU A 53 -20.77 8.33 1.07
C LEU A 53 -21.14 7.23 2.07
N ILE A 54 -21.17 7.52 3.38
CA ILE A 54 -21.59 6.56 4.40
C ILE A 54 -23.06 6.18 4.18
N LYS A 55 -23.96 7.14 3.89
CA LYS A 55 -25.36 6.85 3.61
C LYS A 55 -25.51 5.93 2.41
N ARG A 56 -24.88 6.29 1.28
CA ARG A 56 -24.90 5.50 0.05
C ARG A 56 -24.33 4.09 0.27
N MET A 57 -23.26 3.96 1.03
CA MET A 57 -22.68 2.67 1.40
C MET A 57 -23.70 1.82 2.21
N CYS A 58 -24.45 2.41 3.14
CA CYS A 58 -25.49 1.72 3.90
C CYS A 58 -26.66 1.25 3.02
N GLU A 59 -26.90 1.94 1.89
CA GLU A 59 -27.88 1.57 0.87
C GLU A 59 -27.35 0.47 -0.07
N GLY A 60 -26.09 0.05 0.09
CA GLY A 60 -25.48 -1.02 -0.70
C GLY A 60 -24.62 -0.56 -1.88
N ASP A 61 -24.33 0.74 -2.00
CA ASP A 61 -23.48 1.27 -3.05
C ASP A 61 -22.00 0.88 -2.83
N LYS A 62 -21.52 -0.03 -3.68
CA LYS A 62 -20.12 -0.49 -3.66
C LYS A 62 -19.13 0.62 -4.03
N SER A 63 -19.51 1.51 -4.96
CA SER A 63 -18.65 2.61 -5.40
C SER A 63 -18.41 3.60 -4.25
N ALA A 64 -19.44 3.91 -3.46
CA ALA A 64 -19.30 4.76 -2.27
C ALA A 64 -18.38 4.13 -1.23
N ARG A 65 -18.49 2.80 -1.01
CA ARG A 65 -17.60 2.06 -0.12
C ARG A 65 -16.15 2.11 -0.59
N ASP A 66 -15.90 1.86 -1.87
CA ASP A 66 -14.55 1.82 -2.43
C ASP A 66 -13.90 3.21 -2.36
N LYS A 67 -14.66 4.27 -2.62
CA LYS A 67 -14.22 5.66 -2.45
C LYS A 67 -13.88 6.00 -1.00
N LEU A 68 -14.68 5.53 -0.03
CA LEU A 68 -14.35 5.67 1.40
C LEU A 68 -13.04 4.95 1.76
N ILE A 69 -12.77 3.78 1.19
CA ILE A 69 -11.51 3.05 1.41
C ILE A 69 -10.32 3.85 0.84
N GLU A 70 -10.39 4.29 -0.41
CA GLU A 70 -9.32 5.01 -1.09
C GLU A 70 -8.91 6.28 -0.33
N HIS A 71 -9.86 7.10 0.08
CA HIS A 71 -9.60 8.35 0.79
C HIS A 71 -9.12 8.15 2.24
N ASN A 72 -9.26 6.94 2.79
CA ASN A 72 -8.79 6.59 4.13
C ASN A 72 -7.51 5.74 4.17
N LEU A 73 -6.88 5.43 3.03
CA LEU A 73 -5.62 4.66 2.99
C LEU A 73 -4.49 5.34 3.77
N ARG A 74 -4.46 6.67 3.79
CA ARG A 74 -3.50 7.44 4.59
C ARG A 74 -3.60 7.14 6.09
N LEU A 75 -4.79 6.83 6.59
CA LEU A 75 -5.00 6.42 7.97
C LEU A 75 -4.29 5.10 8.29
N VAL A 76 -4.26 4.15 7.33
CA VAL A 76 -3.52 2.89 7.49
C VAL A 76 -2.05 3.17 7.77
N ALA A 77 -1.38 3.93 6.91
CA ALA A 77 0.03 4.26 7.07
C ALA A 77 0.31 4.94 8.42
N HIS A 78 -0.57 5.85 8.85
CA HIS A 78 -0.45 6.53 10.13
C HIS A 78 -0.58 5.59 11.33
N VAL A 79 -1.57 4.70 11.32
CA VAL A 79 -1.82 3.76 12.42
C VAL A 79 -0.74 2.69 12.50
N VAL A 80 -0.33 2.15 11.35
CA VAL A 80 0.63 1.05 11.26
C VAL A 80 2.04 1.49 11.64
N LYS A 81 2.40 2.76 11.41
CA LYS A 81 3.73 3.32 11.71
C LYS A 81 4.22 3.02 13.13
N LYS A 82 3.34 2.99 14.12
CA LYS A 82 3.70 2.70 15.53
C LYS A 82 4.07 1.23 15.80
N TYR A 83 3.83 0.35 14.82
CA TYR A 83 4.11 -1.09 14.92
C TYR A 83 5.32 -1.51 14.09
N TYR A 84 6.02 -0.56 13.47
CA TYR A 84 7.23 -0.87 12.70
C TYR A 84 8.31 -1.40 13.62
N THR A 85 8.89 -2.53 13.24
CA THR A 85 10.01 -3.17 13.93
C THR A 85 10.96 -3.75 12.89
N ASP A 86 12.21 -3.91 13.24
CA ASP A 86 13.23 -4.52 12.35
C ASP A 86 12.90 -5.97 11.93
N LYS A 87 11.94 -6.60 12.61
CA LYS A 87 11.55 -8.00 12.38
C LYS A 87 10.39 -8.18 11.42
N VAL A 88 9.66 -7.12 11.10
CA VAL A 88 8.44 -7.17 10.29
C VAL A 88 8.56 -6.14 9.18
N GLU A 89 8.40 -6.60 7.95
CA GLU A 89 8.48 -5.77 6.78
C GLU A 89 7.33 -4.74 6.77
N GLN A 90 7.66 -3.49 6.46
CA GLN A 90 6.71 -2.38 6.48
C GLN A 90 5.54 -2.63 5.54
N ASP A 91 5.81 -3.19 4.37
CA ASP A 91 4.80 -3.45 3.33
C ASP A 91 3.78 -4.51 3.78
N ASP A 92 4.23 -5.51 4.53
CA ASP A 92 3.35 -6.51 5.14
C ASP A 92 2.39 -5.87 6.13
N LEU A 93 2.89 -4.99 7.01
CA LEU A 93 2.07 -4.29 7.98
C LEU A 93 1.04 -3.38 7.30
N ILE A 94 1.41 -2.66 6.24
CA ILE A 94 0.50 -1.82 5.45
C ILE A 94 -0.58 -2.69 4.79
N SER A 95 -0.20 -3.83 4.22
CA SER A 95 -1.14 -4.75 3.58
C SER A 95 -2.18 -5.27 4.57
N ILE A 96 -1.74 -5.70 5.76
CA ILE A 96 -2.62 -6.17 6.83
C ILE A 96 -3.50 -5.05 7.37
N GLY A 97 -2.92 -3.86 7.57
CA GLY A 97 -3.66 -2.67 7.98
C GLY A 97 -4.75 -2.29 6.97
N THR A 98 -4.46 -2.43 5.67
CA THR A 98 -5.44 -2.19 4.60
C THR A 98 -6.61 -3.18 4.66
N ILE A 99 -6.35 -4.45 4.92
CA ILE A 99 -7.41 -5.45 5.16
C ILE A 99 -8.26 -5.04 6.38
N GLY A 100 -7.63 -4.56 7.44
CA GLY A 100 -8.30 -4.02 8.63
C GLY A 100 -9.19 -2.83 8.30
N LEU A 101 -8.73 -1.89 7.46
CA LEU A 101 -9.50 -0.74 6.98
C LEU A 101 -10.73 -1.18 6.19
N ILE A 102 -10.55 -2.06 5.19
CA ILE A 102 -11.63 -2.58 4.35
C ILE A 102 -12.71 -3.23 5.22
N LYS A 103 -12.31 -4.06 6.19
CA LYS A 103 -13.22 -4.69 7.14
C LYS A 103 -13.93 -3.65 8.02
N GLY A 104 -13.19 -2.65 8.52
CA GLY A 104 -13.73 -1.57 9.32
C GLY A 104 -14.81 -0.79 8.58
N ILE A 105 -14.53 -0.32 7.34
CA ILE A 105 -15.50 0.42 6.53
C ILE A 105 -16.71 -0.45 6.21
N SER A 106 -16.53 -1.70 5.81
CA SER A 106 -17.63 -2.60 5.43
C SER A 106 -18.57 -2.96 6.60
N THR A 107 -18.09 -2.88 7.84
CA THR A 107 -18.88 -3.20 9.05
C THR A 107 -19.31 -1.96 9.85
N PHE A 108 -18.98 -0.78 9.35
CA PHE A 108 -19.32 0.47 10.03
C PHE A 108 -20.82 0.72 10.08
N LYS A 109 -21.31 1.12 11.26
CA LYS A 109 -22.72 1.48 11.49
C LYS A 109 -22.79 2.89 12.06
N PRO A 110 -23.32 3.88 11.31
CA PRO A 110 -23.31 5.29 11.72
C PRO A 110 -24.12 5.58 12.99
N ASN A 111 -25.06 4.69 13.35
CA ASN A 111 -26.00 4.91 14.45
C ASN A 111 -25.39 4.82 15.86
N LYS A 112 -24.07 4.57 15.98
CA LYS A 112 -23.39 4.41 17.29
C LYS A 112 -22.69 5.68 17.78
N GLY A 113 -22.82 6.82 17.11
CA GLY A 113 -22.20 8.10 17.51
C GLY A 113 -20.68 8.13 17.44
N ILE A 114 -20.05 7.15 16.79
CA ILE A 114 -18.61 7.04 16.66
C ILE A 114 -18.22 7.51 15.24
N LYS A 115 -17.16 8.31 15.12
CA LYS A 115 -16.63 8.74 13.81
C LYS A 115 -16.03 7.55 13.06
N LEU A 116 -16.21 7.53 11.74
CA LEU A 116 -15.66 6.49 10.85
C LEU A 116 -14.15 6.27 11.07
N ALA A 117 -13.37 7.34 11.10
CA ALA A 117 -11.92 7.28 11.29
C ALA A 117 -11.53 6.59 12.61
N THR A 118 -12.26 6.85 13.71
CA THR A 118 -12.00 6.23 15.01
C THR A 118 -12.29 4.73 14.99
N TYR A 119 -13.38 4.34 14.34
CA TYR A 119 -13.76 2.93 14.21
C TYR A 119 -12.78 2.19 13.29
N ALA A 120 -12.46 2.77 12.14
CA ALA A 120 -11.51 2.22 11.18
C ALA A 120 -10.12 2.05 11.79
N ALA A 121 -9.61 3.06 12.54
CA ALA A 121 -8.32 2.97 13.23
C ALA A 121 -8.27 1.76 14.19
N ARG A 122 -9.34 1.51 14.94
CA ARG A 122 -9.45 0.33 15.81
C ARG A 122 -9.40 -0.99 15.04
N CYS A 123 -10.05 -1.04 13.88
CA CYS A 123 -10.05 -2.24 13.04
C CYS A 123 -8.65 -2.50 12.43
N ILE A 124 -7.96 -1.44 12.00
CA ILE A 124 -6.58 -1.50 11.52
C ILE A 124 -5.65 -2.01 12.63
N GLU A 125 -5.72 -1.43 13.83
CA GLU A 125 -4.93 -1.86 15.00
C GLU A 125 -5.14 -3.34 15.33
N ASN A 126 -6.39 -3.77 15.41
CA ASN A 126 -6.73 -5.15 15.75
C ASN A 126 -6.19 -6.13 14.70
N ALA A 127 -6.28 -5.80 13.41
CA ALA A 127 -5.73 -6.62 12.34
C ALA A 127 -4.20 -6.72 12.45
N THR A 128 -3.52 -5.60 12.62
CA THR A 128 -2.06 -5.50 12.75
C THR A 128 -1.57 -6.28 13.97
N LEU A 129 -2.15 -6.07 15.14
CA LEU A 129 -1.76 -6.76 16.39
C LEU A 129 -2.02 -8.27 16.33
N SER A 130 -3.14 -8.69 15.72
CA SER A 130 -3.44 -10.11 15.54
C SER A 130 -2.38 -10.82 14.70
N GLN A 131 -1.91 -10.18 13.65
CA GLN A 131 -0.89 -10.75 12.78
C GLN A 131 0.50 -10.72 13.43
N MET A 132 0.86 -9.63 14.09
CA MET A 132 2.11 -9.55 14.84
C MET A 132 2.19 -10.64 15.92
N SER A 133 1.12 -10.91 16.65
CA SER A 133 1.08 -11.98 17.64
C SER A 133 1.31 -13.36 17.01
N PHE A 134 0.76 -13.59 15.82
CA PHE A 134 0.98 -14.82 15.06
C PHE A 134 2.46 -14.97 14.63
N TRP A 135 3.09 -13.92 14.12
CA TRP A 135 4.51 -13.95 13.73
C TRP A 135 5.42 -14.20 14.92
N LEU A 136 5.18 -13.52 16.06
CA LEU A 136 5.95 -13.73 17.28
C LEU A 136 5.81 -15.17 17.83
N GLN A 137 4.63 -15.77 17.76
CA GLN A 137 4.43 -17.17 18.15
C GLN A 137 5.18 -18.13 17.23
N LYS A 138 5.23 -17.86 15.93
CA LYS A 138 5.95 -18.68 14.95
C LYS A 138 7.46 -18.65 15.18
N GLU A 139 8.02 -17.47 15.52
CA GLU A 139 9.44 -17.34 15.79
C GLU A 139 9.86 -17.96 17.13
N LEU A 140 9.07 -17.82 18.17
CA LEU A 140 9.46 -18.21 19.52
C LEU A 140 9.27 -19.70 19.84
N HIS A 141 8.65 -20.51 18.97
CA HIS A 141 8.34 -21.94 19.25
C HIS A 141 7.68 -22.18 20.62
N ILE A 142 7.12 -21.14 21.24
CA ILE A 142 6.56 -21.16 22.58
C ILE A 142 5.06 -21.39 22.48
N GLY A 143 4.65 -22.58 22.92
CA GLY A 143 3.23 -22.90 23.04
C GLY A 143 2.48 -21.90 23.91
N LYS A 144 1.29 -21.51 23.43
CA LYS A 144 0.21 -20.86 24.15
C LYS A 144 0.54 -19.57 24.90
N LEU A 145 0.64 -18.44 24.17
CA LEU A 145 0.22 -17.18 24.80
C LEU A 145 -1.32 -17.18 24.98
N PRO A 146 -1.83 -16.77 26.17
CA PRO A 146 -3.27 -16.72 26.41
C PRO A 146 -3.93 -15.75 25.43
N SER A 147 -4.97 -16.21 24.77
CA SER A 147 -5.79 -15.43 23.85
C SER A 147 -6.33 -14.20 24.57
N ARG A 148 -5.66 -13.06 24.44
CA ARG A 148 -6.21 -11.78 24.83
C ARG A 148 -7.43 -11.56 23.96
N ARG A 149 -8.61 -11.62 24.59
CA ARG A 149 -9.94 -11.58 23.97
C ARG A 149 -9.95 -10.65 22.77
N ARG A 150 -10.12 -11.23 21.60
CA ARG A 150 -10.51 -10.52 20.40
C ARG A 150 -11.83 -9.82 20.69
N LYS A 151 -11.79 -8.53 20.99
CA LYS A 151 -12.97 -7.71 20.83
C LYS A 151 -13.17 -7.57 19.32
N ILE A 152 -13.86 -8.55 18.77
CA ILE A 152 -14.34 -8.55 17.39
C ILE A 152 -15.17 -7.28 17.26
N CYS A 153 -14.82 -6.47 16.26
CA CYS A 153 -15.71 -5.42 15.78
C CYS A 153 -16.97 -6.13 15.23
N ILE A 154 -18.00 -6.24 16.02
CA ILE A 154 -19.38 -6.62 15.66
C ILE A 154 -20.20 -5.36 15.67
#